data_cc6a34f8dcefc9f4e784d360722c0577
#
_entry.id   cc6a34f8dcefc9f4e784d360722c0577
#
_cell.length_a   1.000
_cell.length_b   1.000
_cell.length_c   1.000
_cell.angle_alpha   90.00
_cell.angle_beta   90.00
_cell.angle_gamma   90.00
#
_symmetry.space_group_name_H-M   'P 1'
#
loop_
_entity.id
_entity.type
_entity.pdbx_description
1 polymer ?
#
loop_
_entity_poly.entity_id
_entity_poly.type
_entity_poly.pdbx_seq_one_letter_code
_entity_poly.pdbx_strand_id
1 'polypeptide(L)'
;LLSFIKTDNVYHKYYDDVLILLKTGLRISELCGLTVADIDFKNEVVIIDHQLLKSKEQGYYIETPKTKSGIRQVPLSRETIQAFQRVMKKRPKAEPFVIDGRGNFLFVNHKDKPKVAIDYNALFVRMVKKYNKHHKDNPLPHITPHTLRHTFCTRLASKNMNPKDLQYIMGHSNISITMNWYAHASIDTAKSEVQRLI
;
A
#
# COMPACT_ATOMS: atom_id res chain seq x y z
N LEU A 1 12.38 0.63 9.49
CA LEU A 1 11.11 1.33 9.74
C LEU A 1 10.11 0.46 10.48
N LEU A 2 9.73 -0.73 9.95
CA LEU A 2 8.71 -1.59 10.59
C LEU A 2 9.09 -1.99 12.01
N SER A 3 10.35 -2.32 12.28
CA SER A 3 10.83 -2.65 13.62
C SER A 3 10.61 -1.50 14.61
N PHE A 4 10.93 -0.27 14.17
CA PHE A 4 10.69 0.93 14.97
C PHE A 4 9.19 1.12 15.24
N ILE A 5 8.36 1.05 14.20
CA ILE A 5 6.91 1.23 14.34
C ILE A 5 6.34 0.22 15.34
N LYS A 6 6.79 -1.03 15.29
CA LYS A 6 6.28 -2.12 16.14
C LYS A 6 6.48 -1.86 17.63
N THR A 7 7.56 -1.19 18.01
CA THR A 7 7.95 -0.94 19.42
C THR A 7 7.66 0.47 19.90
N ASP A 8 7.33 1.41 18.99
CA ASP A 8 7.10 2.80 19.34
C ASP A 8 5.71 3.03 19.98
N ASN A 9 5.66 3.68 21.14
CA ASN A 9 4.42 3.92 21.90
C ASN A 9 3.36 4.76 21.15
N VAL A 10 3.76 5.55 20.16
CA VAL A 10 2.85 6.42 19.40
C VAL A 10 2.46 5.77 18.07
N TYR A 11 3.42 5.12 17.40
CA TYR A 11 3.26 4.66 16.01
C TYR A 11 2.88 3.19 15.87
N HIS A 12 2.95 2.37 16.94
CA HIS A 12 2.59 0.94 16.88
C HIS A 12 1.17 0.68 16.34
N LYS A 13 0.24 1.61 16.59
CA LYS A 13 -1.14 1.53 16.07
C LYS A 13 -1.25 1.60 14.54
N TYR A 14 -0.21 2.13 13.86
CA TYR A 14 -0.14 2.24 12.39
C TYR A 14 0.68 1.12 11.75
N TYR A 15 1.14 0.14 12.55
CA TYR A 15 1.97 -0.96 12.06
C TYR A 15 1.30 -1.71 10.91
N ASP A 16 0.03 -2.08 11.09
CA ASP A 16 -0.73 -2.82 10.09
C ASP A 16 -0.98 -1.99 8.82
N ASP A 17 -1.28 -0.69 8.95
CA ASP A 17 -1.45 0.22 7.82
C ASP A 17 -0.18 0.26 6.94
N VAL A 18 0.98 0.44 7.59
CA VAL A 18 2.28 0.52 6.90
C VAL A 18 2.70 -0.82 6.31
N LEU A 19 2.43 -1.92 7.03
CA LEU A 19 2.71 -3.28 6.55
C LEU A 19 1.90 -3.60 5.30
N ILE A 20 0.60 -3.30 5.30
CA ILE A 20 -0.28 -3.50 4.15
C ILE A 20 0.23 -2.71 2.94
N LEU A 21 0.54 -1.42 3.09
CA LEU A 21 1.11 -0.61 2.01
C LEU A 21 2.39 -1.23 1.44
N LEU A 22 3.31 -1.66 2.32
CA LEU A 22 4.59 -2.24 1.92
C LEU A 22 4.48 -3.61 1.25
N LYS A 23 3.42 -4.37 1.56
CA LYS A 23 3.22 -5.76 1.08
C LYS A 23 2.23 -5.88 -0.07
N THR A 24 1.49 -4.82 -0.40
CA THR A 24 0.50 -4.81 -1.49
C THR A 24 0.84 -3.82 -2.60
N GLY A 25 1.67 -2.82 -2.31
CA GLY A 25 2.00 -1.76 -3.26
C GLY A 25 0.81 -0.88 -3.65
N LEU A 26 -0.26 -0.86 -2.87
CA LEU A 26 -1.43 -0.01 -3.12
C LEU A 26 -1.06 1.47 -3.18
N ARG A 27 -1.79 2.25 -4.00
CA ARG A 27 -1.76 3.70 -3.89
C ARG A 27 -2.41 4.12 -2.57
N ILE A 28 -1.95 5.21 -1.99
CA ILE A 28 -2.50 5.64 -0.68
C ILE A 28 -4.00 5.95 -0.75
N SER A 29 -4.48 6.53 -1.85
CA SER A 29 -5.91 6.78 -2.06
C SER A 29 -6.73 5.50 -2.23
N GLU A 30 -6.15 4.45 -2.83
CA GLU A 30 -6.74 3.11 -2.91
C GLU A 30 -6.86 2.51 -1.50
N LEU A 31 -5.77 2.53 -0.70
CA LEU A 31 -5.80 2.06 0.69
C LEU A 31 -6.87 2.77 1.50
N CYS A 32 -6.93 4.11 1.41
CA CYS A 32 -7.92 4.91 2.13
C CYS A 32 -9.36 4.57 1.75
N GLY A 33 -9.58 4.16 0.50
CA GLY A 33 -10.89 3.78 -0.03
C GLY A 33 -11.35 2.39 0.39
N LEU A 34 -10.45 1.51 0.82
CA LEU A 34 -10.80 0.13 1.14
C LEU A 34 -11.88 0.01 2.20
N THR A 35 -12.89 -0.80 1.89
CA THR A 35 -13.96 -1.21 2.78
C THR A 35 -13.80 -2.67 3.20
N VAL A 36 -14.61 -3.14 4.12
CA VAL A 36 -14.64 -4.56 4.52
C VAL A 36 -14.97 -5.46 3.35
N ALA A 37 -15.83 -5.02 2.42
CA ALA A 37 -16.29 -5.80 1.27
C ALA A 37 -15.19 -6.01 0.21
N ASP A 38 -14.14 -5.20 0.21
CA ASP A 38 -13.07 -5.28 -0.78
C ASP A 38 -12.03 -6.37 -0.44
N ILE A 39 -12.12 -7.00 0.73
CA ILE A 39 -11.17 -8.06 1.15
C ILE A 39 -11.82 -9.42 0.99
N ASP A 40 -11.37 -10.17 0.02
CA ASP A 40 -11.79 -11.57 -0.18
C ASP A 40 -10.78 -12.51 0.48
N PHE A 41 -11.08 -12.92 1.70
CA PHE A 41 -10.24 -13.85 2.45
C PHE A 41 -10.27 -15.27 1.89
N LYS A 42 -11.33 -15.65 1.18
CA LYS A 42 -11.44 -17.00 0.59
C LYS A 42 -10.49 -17.16 -0.59
N ASN A 43 -10.42 -16.13 -1.44
CA ASN A 43 -9.55 -16.12 -2.61
C ASN A 43 -8.19 -15.45 -2.32
N GLU A 44 -7.96 -14.97 -1.09
CA GLU A 44 -6.73 -14.31 -0.64
C GLU A 44 -6.35 -13.09 -1.51
N VAL A 45 -7.33 -12.25 -1.84
CA VAL A 45 -7.13 -11.04 -2.65
C VAL A 45 -7.76 -9.81 -2.03
N VAL A 46 -7.23 -8.64 -2.35
CA VAL A 46 -7.91 -7.35 -2.18
C VAL A 46 -8.35 -6.83 -3.55
N ILE A 47 -9.61 -6.41 -3.63
CA ILE A 47 -10.24 -5.87 -4.84
C ILE A 47 -10.02 -4.37 -4.85
N ILE A 48 -9.47 -3.85 -5.94
CA ILE A 48 -9.24 -2.43 -6.15
C ILE A 48 -10.09 -2.00 -7.34
N ASP A 49 -11.17 -1.31 -7.09
CA ASP A 49 -12.08 -0.76 -8.09
C ASP A 49 -12.41 0.72 -7.87
N HIS A 50 -11.87 1.30 -6.79
CA HIS A 50 -12.08 2.69 -6.42
C HIS A 50 -10.94 3.25 -5.56
N GLN A 51 -11.00 4.54 -5.34
CA GLN A 51 -10.13 5.27 -4.43
C GLN A 51 -10.92 6.35 -3.66
N LEU A 52 -10.49 6.64 -2.45
CA LEU A 52 -11.06 7.73 -1.64
C LEU A 52 -10.22 8.98 -1.78
N LEU A 53 -10.88 10.06 -2.11
CA LEU A 53 -10.29 11.39 -2.21
C LEU A 53 -11.03 12.37 -1.29
N LYS A 54 -10.40 13.53 -1.07
CA LYS A 54 -11.00 14.63 -0.34
C LYS A 54 -10.54 15.96 -0.92
N SER A 55 -11.47 16.82 -1.28
CA SER A 55 -11.20 18.18 -1.69
C SER A 55 -11.83 19.20 -0.72
N LYS A 56 -11.53 20.48 -0.91
CA LYS A 56 -12.16 21.54 -0.14
C LYS A 56 -13.60 21.76 -0.58
N GLU A 57 -13.88 21.60 -1.89
CA GLU A 57 -15.18 21.89 -2.51
C GLU A 57 -16.17 20.76 -2.28
N GLN A 58 -15.75 19.51 -2.46
CA GLN A 58 -16.64 18.32 -2.44
C GLN A 58 -16.61 17.56 -1.10
N GLY A 59 -15.64 17.85 -0.22
CA GLY A 59 -15.44 17.00 0.94
C GLY A 59 -14.83 15.66 0.57
N TYR A 60 -15.33 14.56 1.17
CA TYR A 60 -14.96 13.19 0.81
C TYR A 60 -15.75 12.75 -0.42
N TYR A 61 -15.08 12.07 -1.35
CA TYR A 61 -15.72 11.47 -2.51
C TYR A 61 -14.95 10.23 -2.98
N ILE A 62 -15.68 9.33 -3.65
CA ILE A 62 -15.13 8.14 -4.28
C ILE A 62 -14.88 8.41 -5.76
N GLU A 63 -13.73 8.00 -6.26
CA GLU A 63 -13.39 8.05 -7.67
C GLU A 63 -13.05 6.64 -8.16
N THR A 64 -13.60 6.24 -9.30
CA THR A 64 -13.20 5.02 -9.99
C THR A 64 -11.88 5.24 -10.73
N PRO A 65 -11.04 4.20 -10.90
CA PRO A 65 -9.82 4.33 -11.67
C PRO A 65 -10.09 4.80 -13.09
N LYS A 66 -9.30 5.75 -13.58
CA LYS A 66 -9.42 6.32 -14.95
C LYS A 66 -9.17 5.30 -16.06
N THR A 67 -8.52 4.21 -15.77
CA THR A 67 -8.15 3.16 -16.73
C THR A 67 -8.60 1.79 -16.24
N LYS A 68 -8.90 0.90 -17.20
CA LYS A 68 -9.25 -0.51 -16.87
C LYS A 68 -8.16 -1.22 -16.06
N SER A 69 -6.89 -0.89 -16.27
CA SER A 69 -5.77 -1.44 -15.49
C SER A 69 -5.75 -1.00 -14.03
N GLY A 70 -6.47 0.06 -13.69
CA GLY A 70 -6.66 0.48 -12.29
C GLY A 70 -7.57 -0.45 -11.52
N ILE A 71 -8.53 -1.12 -12.19
CA ILE A 71 -9.40 -2.13 -11.60
C ILE A 71 -8.67 -3.47 -11.64
N ARG A 72 -8.39 -4.02 -10.46
CA ARG A 72 -7.56 -5.22 -10.33
C ARG A 72 -7.77 -5.92 -8.99
N GLN A 73 -7.32 -7.17 -8.93
CA GLN A 73 -7.18 -7.91 -7.69
C GLN A 73 -5.69 -8.02 -7.33
N VAL A 74 -5.34 -7.71 -6.09
CA VAL A 74 -3.97 -7.83 -5.60
C VAL A 74 -3.89 -9.02 -4.64
N PRO A 75 -3.06 -10.04 -4.95
CA PRO A 75 -2.89 -11.20 -4.10
C PRO A 75 -2.33 -10.82 -2.72
N LEU A 76 -2.81 -11.47 -1.69
CA LEU A 76 -2.42 -11.23 -0.30
C LEU A 76 -1.54 -12.36 0.23
N SER A 77 -0.40 -12.01 0.81
CA SER A 77 0.37 -12.96 1.60
C SER A 77 -0.34 -13.24 2.94
N ARG A 78 -0.02 -14.38 3.56
CA ARG A 78 -0.53 -14.75 4.89
C ARG A 78 -0.33 -13.64 5.93
N GLU A 79 0.84 -12.98 5.90
CA GLU A 79 1.15 -11.85 6.79
C GLU A 79 0.21 -10.66 6.55
N THR A 80 -0.10 -10.37 5.28
CA THR A 80 -1.01 -9.27 4.89
C THR A 80 -2.46 -9.59 5.27
N ILE A 81 -2.90 -10.85 5.08
CA ILE A 81 -4.21 -11.33 5.52
C ILE A 81 -4.39 -11.09 7.03
N GLN A 82 -3.40 -11.51 7.83
CA GLN A 82 -3.43 -11.28 9.28
C GLN A 82 -3.46 -9.79 9.64
N ALA A 83 -2.76 -8.94 8.88
CA ALA A 83 -2.80 -7.50 9.10
C ALA A 83 -4.21 -6.94 8.83
N PHE A 84 -4.86 -7.32 7.72
CA PHE A 84 -6.25 -6.93 7.45
C PHE A 84 -7.22 -7.41 8.54
N GLN A 85 -7.08 -8.65 9.00
CA GLN A 85 -7.90 -9.17 10.10
C GLN A 85 -7.73 -8.34 11.39
N ARG A 86 -6.49 -7.93 11.74
CA ARG A 86 -6.24 -7.05 12.89
C ARG A 86 -6.85 -5.66 12.70
N VAL A 87 -6.74 -5.08 11.49
CA VAL A 87 -7.37 -3.79 11.15
C VAL A 87 -8.88 -3.89 11.33
N MET A 88 -9.52 -4.92 10.77
CA MET A 88 -10.96 -5.14 10.89
C MET A 88 -11.42 -5.29 12.35
N LYS A 89 -10.66 -6.05 13.15
CA LYS A 89 -10.97 -6.26 14.57
C LYS A 89 -10.90 -4.97 15.40
N LYS A 90 -10.04 -4.03 14.99
CA LYS A 90 -9.84 -2.73 15.67
C LYS A 90 -10.86 -1.68 15.26
N ARG A 91 -11.68 -1.96 14.24
CA ARG A 91 -12.68 -0.98 13.77
C ARG A 91 -13.71 -0.69 14.87
N PRO A 92 -14.14 0.58 15.00
CA PRO A 92 -15.25 0.92 15.88
C PRO A 92 -16.53 0.18 15.46
N LYS A 93 -17.35 -0.16 16.45
CA LYS A 93 -18.69 -0.73 16.23
C LYS A 93 -19.74 0.39 16.13
N ALA A 94 -19.42 1.47 15.42
CA ALA A 94 -20.32 2.59 15.19
C ALA A 94 -21.08 2.42 13.87
N GLU A 95 -22.10 3.25 13.67
CA GLU A 95 -22.76 3.33 12.36
C GLU A 95 -21.74 3.74 11.27
N PRO A 96 -21.76 3.06 10.11
CA PRO A 96 -20.75 3.32 9.08
C PRO A 96 -20.90 4.73 8.52
N PHE A 97 -19.78 5.45 8.43
CA PHE A 97 -19.71 6.68 7.64
C PHE A 97 -19.80 6.31 6.16
N VAL A 98 -20.86 6.77 5.48
CA VAL A 98 -21.14 6.44 4.07
C VAL A 98 -20.68 7.58 3.16
N ILE A 99 -19.96 7.24 2.09
CA ILE A 99 -19.49 8.15 1.05
C ILE A 99 -19.83 7.53 -0.31
N ASP A 100 -20.63 8.20 -1.11
CA ASP A 100 -21.04 7.77 -2.45
C ASP A 100 -21.53 6.30 -2.48
N GLY A 101 -22.36 5.93 -1.48
CA GLY A 101 -22.94 4.59 -1.34
C GLY A 101 -21.98 3.53 -0.74
N ARG A 102 -20.73 3.85 -0.45
CA ARG A 102 -19.77 2.95 0.19
C ARG A 102 -19.64 3.27 1.68
N GLY A 103 -19.62 2.25 2.50
CA GLY A 103 -19.45 2.35 3.94
C GLY A 103 -18.49 1.30 4.47
N ASN A 104 -18.33 1.24 5.80
CA ASN A 104 -17.43 0.26 6.43
C ASN A 104 -15.97 0.36 5.99
N PHE A 105 -15.46 1.60 5.83
CA PHE A 105 -14.05 1.85 5.51
C PHE A 105 -13.13 1.21 6.55
N LEU A 106 -12.02 0.63 6.10
CA LEU A 106 -11.07 -0.08 6.99
C LEU A 106 -10.19 0.88 7.77
N PHE A 107 -9.74 1.96 7.15
CA PHE A 107 -8.76 2.89 7.70
C PHE A 107 -9.43 4.19 8.14
N VAL A 108 -9.82 4.24 9.40
CA VAL A 108 -10.53 5.38 9.99
C VAL A 108 -9.64 6.13 10.99
N ASN A 109 -9.98 7.38 11.25
CA ASN A 109 -9.36 8.20 12.29
C ASN A 109 -10.09 8.03 13.64
N HIS A 110 -9.65 8.77 14.67
CA HIS A 110 -10.26 8.73 16.01
C HIS A 110 -11.72 9.25 16.08
N LYS A 111 -12.22 9.87 15.00
CA LYS A 111 -13.60 10.33 14.85
C LYS A 111 -14.41 9.41 13.92
N ASP A 112 -13.94 8.19 13.70
CA ASP A 112 -14.53 7.17 12.82
C ASP A 112 -14.71 7.62 11.35
N LYS A 113 -14.06 8.72 10.97
CA LYS A 113 -14.05 9.17 9.58
C LYS A 113 -12.88 8.51 8.83
N PRO A 114 -13.08 8.13 7.57
CA PRO A 114 -12.00 7.56 6.76
C PRO A 114 -10.77 8.48 6.73
N LYS A 115 -9.59 7.89 6.88
CA LYS A 115 -8.32 8.58 6.64
C LYS A 115 -8.16 8.87 5.16
N VAL A 116 -7.43 9.92 4.83
CA VAL A 116 -7.10 10.31 3.46
C VAL A 116 -5.59 10.43 3.27
N ALA A 117 -5.15 10.58 2.03
CA ALA A 117 -3.71 10.61 1.69
C ALA A 117 -2.91 11.63 2.51
N ILE A 118 -3.48 12.80 2.81
CA ILE A 118 -2.81 13.85 3.58
C ILE A 118 -2.52 13.42 5.02
N ASP A 119 -3.40 12.60 5.63
CA ASP A 119 -3.20 12.09 6.99
C ASP A 119 -1.96 11.19 7.05
N TYR A 120 -1.78 10.31 6.04
CA TYR A 120 -0.63 9.44 5.94
C TYR A 120 0.66 10.19 5.60
N ASN A 121 0.61 11.17 4.69
CA ASN A 121 1.77 11.99 4.39
C ASN A 121 2.28 12.69 5.65
N ALA A 122 1.39 13.32 6.42
CA ALA A 122 1.74 13.95 7.70
C ALA A 122 2.23 12.93 8.74
N LEU A 123 1.66 11.72 8.76
CA LEU A 123 2.09 10.62 9.62
C LEU A 123 3.55 10.23 9.32
N PHE A 124 3.89 9.96 8.05
CA PHE A 124 5.24 9.54 7.66
C PHE A 124 6.29 10.60 7.97
N VAL A 125 6.00 11.88 7.69
CA VAL A 125 6.91 12.99 8.03
C VAL A 125 7.24 12.99 9.53
N ARG A 126 6.21 12.91 10.39
CA ARG A 126 6.41 12.91 11.85
C ARG A 126 7.12 11.64 12.34
N MET A 127 6.81 10.49 11.75
CA MET A 127 7.40 9.20 12.10
C MET A 127 8.90 9.17 11.78
N VAL A 128 9.27 9.56 10.56
CA VAL A 128 10.68 9.63 10.14
C VAL A 128 11.45 10.64 10.98
N LYS A 129 10.87 11.81 11.23
CA LYS A 129 11.50 12.83 12.11
C LYS A 129 11.78 12.27 13.51
N LYS A 130 10.83 11.53 14.11
CA LYS A 130 11.03 10.89 15.42
C LYS A 130 12.11 9.82 15.36
N TYR A 131 12.09 8.95 14.36
CA TYR A 131 13.12 7.94 14.16
C TYR A 131 14.51 8.57 14.08
N ASN A 132 14.69 9.55 13.19
CA ASN A 132 15.98 10.18 12.94
C ASN A 132 16.53 10.95 14.15
N LYS A 133 15.65 11.46 15.02
CA LYS A 133 16.09 12.08 16.28
C LYS A 133 16.85 11.11 17.18
N HIS A 134 16.51 9.82 17.15
CA HIS A 134 17.11 8.78 17.99
C HIS A 134 18.13 7.90 17.26
N HIS A 135 18.26 8.03 15.93
CA HIS A 135 19.13 7.22 15.09
C HIS A 135 19.98 8.11 14.17
N LYS A 136 20.78 9.00 14.77
CA LYS A 136 21.57 10.00 14.03
C LYS A 136 22.61 9.37 13.10
N ASP A 137 23.19 8.23 13.49
CA ASP A 137 24.23 7.52 12.73
C ASP A 137 23.66 6.71 11.55
N ASN A 138 22.35 6.44 11.56
CA ASN A 138 21.67 5.71 10.50
C ASN A 138 20.25 6.26 10.26
N PRO A 139 20.15 7.50 9.77
CA PRO A 139 18.87 8.14 9.55
C PRO A 139 18.11 7.50 8.39
N LEU A 140 16.80 7.41 8.51
CA LEU A 140 15.92 7.06 7.40
C LEU A 140 15.83 8.23 6.41
N PRO A 141 15.81 7.95 5.09
CA PRO A 141 15.52 8.94 4.08
C PRO A 141 14.08 9.45 4.19
N HIS A 142 13.71 10.40 3.34
CA HIS A 142 12.32 10.82 3.22
C HIS A 142 11.45 9.65 2.75
N ILE A 143 10.53 9.22 3.60
CA ILE A 143 9.60 8.11 3.33
C ILE A 143 8.18 8.64 3.18
N THR A 144 7.52 8.19 2.12
CA THR A 144 6.13 8.48 1.80
C THR A 144 5.38 7.18 1.50
N PRO A 145 4.07 7.16 1.43
CA PRO A 145 3.32 6.02 0.91
C PRO A 145 3.80 5.58 -0.48
N HIS A 146 4.18 6.54 -1.32
CA HIS A 146 4.73 6.25 -2.66
C HIS A 146 6.08 5.51 -2.59
N THR A 147 6.94 5.87 -1.64
CA THR A 147 8.21 5.16 -1.39
C THR A 147 7.97 3.70 -1.00
N LEU A 148 6.93 3.41 -0.22
CA LEU A 148 6.59 2.02 0.14
C LEU A 148 6.11 1.23 -1.08
N ARG A 149 5.29 1.84 -1.93
CA ARG A 149 4.85 1.25 -3.19
C ARG A 149 6.04 0.99 -4.13
N HIS A 150 6.98 1.93 -4.24
CA HIS A 150 8.24 1.74 -4.96
C HIS A 150 9.02 0.55 -4.41
N THR A 151 9.17 0.48 -3.08
CA THR A 151 9.88 -0.62 -2.43
C THR A 151 9.23 -1.98 -2.74
N PHE A 152 7.91 -2.06 -2.72
CA PHE A 152 7.17 -3.27 -3.12
C PHE A 152 7.50 -3.66 -4.56
N CYS A 153 7.39 -2.72 -5.51
CA CYS A 153 7.65 -2.95 -6.93
C CYS A 153 9.09 -3.43 -7.17
N THR A 154 10.08 -2.71 -6.62
CA THR A 154 11.51 -3.06 -6.73
C THR A 154 11.80 -4.45 -6.17
N ARG A 155 11.23 -4.80 -5.01
CA ARG A 155 11.44 -6.11 -4.38
C ARG A 155 10.86 -7.26 -5.19
N LEU A 156 9.74 -7.08 -5.87
CA LEU A 156 9.18 -8.11 -6.74
C LEU A 156 9.97 -8.21 -8.04
N ALA A 157 10.37 -7.09 -8.63
CA ALA A 157 11.22 -7.07 -9.81
C ALA A 157 12.58 -7.74 -9.54
N SER A 158 13.24 -7.44 -8.40
CA SER A 158 14.52 -8.07 -8.02
C SER A 158 14.42 -9.58 -7.72
N LYS A 159 13.21 -10.09 -7.52
CA LYS A 159 12.93 -11.53 -7.39
C LYS A 159 12.49 -12.17 -8.70
N ASN A 160 12.72 -11.50 -9.82
CA ASN A 160 12.40 -11.96 -11.17
C ASN A 160 10.91 -12.28 -11.36
N MET A 161 10.00 -11.52 -10.70
CA MET A 161 8.58 -11.63 -10.99
C MET A 161 8.33 -11.28 -12.46
N ASN A 162 7.41 -12.01 -13.13
CA ASN A 162 7.06 -11.68 -14.51
C ASN A 162 6.63 -10.20 -14.63
N PRO A 163 7.21 -9.40 -15.57
CA PRO A 163 6.87 -7.99 -15.70
C PRO A 163 5.40 -7.71 -15.97
N LYS A 164 4.69 -8.61 -16.69
CA LYS A 164 3.25 -8.46 -16.94
C LYS A 164 2.42 -8.66 -15.67
N ASP A 165 2.80 -9.63 -14.83
CA ASP A 165 2.12 -9.85 -13.55
C ASP A 165 2.36 -8.67 -12.60
N LEU A 166 3.60 -8.15 -12.57
CA LEU A 166 3.91 -6.95 -11.80
C LEU A 166 3.16 -5.72 -12.32
N GLN A 167 3.06 -5.54 -13.66
CA GLN A 167 2.25 -4.49 -14.26
C GLN A 167 0.80 -4.56 -13.80
N TYR A 168 0.21 -5.77 -13.82
CA TYR A 168 -1.17 -6.01 -13.41
C TYR A 168 -1.36 -5.66 -11.92
N ILE A 169 -0.54 -6.21 -11.03
CA ILE A 169 -0.62 -5.96 -9.58
C ILE A 169 -0.48 -4.47 -9.26
N MET A 170 0.46 -3.79 -9.93
CA MET A 170 0.69 -2.36 -9.74
C MET A 170 -0.40 -1.47 -10.37
N GLY A 171 -1.22 -2.00 -11.28
CA GLY A 171 -2.22 -1.21 -12.01
C GLY A 171 -1.58 -0.13 -12.88
N HIS A 172 -0.47 -0.47 -13.55
CA HIS A 172 0.18 0.42 -14.51
C HIS A 172 -0.45 0.26 -15.89
N SER A 173 -0.93 1.35 -16.45
CA SER A 173 -1.54 1.36 -17.80
C SER A 173 -0.53 1.08 -18.91
N ASN A 174 0.75 1.44 -18.69
CA ASN A 174 1.83 1.22 -19.65
C ASN A 174 2.91 0.33 -19.01
N ILE A 175 3.31 -0.73 -19.73
CA ILE A 175 4.36 -1.67 -19.31
C ILE A 175 5.71 -0.97 -19.11
N SER A 176 6.01 0.09 -19.85
CA SER A 176 7.27 0.84 -19.74
C SER A 176 7.50 1.36 -18.31
N ILE A 177 6.42 1.74 -17.61
CA ILE A 177 6.51 2.15 -16.20
C ILE A 177 7.03 1.00 -15.32
N THR A 178 6.58 -0.23 -15.60
CA THR A 178 7.02 -1.42 -14.88
C THR A 178 8.43 -1.82 -15.28
N MET A 179 8.78 -1.73 -16.58
CA MET A 179 10.10 -2.12 -17.07
C MET A 179 11.24 -1.29 -16.49
N ASN A 180 11.00 -0.05 -16.09
CA ASN A 180 11.99 0.77 -15.39
C ASN A 180 12.54 0.11 -14.12
N TRP A 181 11.81 -0.83 -13.52
CA TRP A 181 12.23 -1.58 -12.34
C TRP A 181 13.10 -2.80 -12.67
N TYR A 182 13.14 -3.22 -13.94
CA TYR A 182 13.95 -4.32 -14.45
C TYR A 182 15.22 -3.82 -15.19
N ALA A 183 15.47 -2.51 -15.21
CA ALA A 183 16.51 -1.86 -16.00
C ALA A 183 17.96 -2.14 -15.57
N HIS A 184 18.19 -3.04 -14.62
CA HIS A 184 19.54 -3.43 -14.17
C HIS A 184 20.01 -4.73 -14.83
N ALA A 185 19.74 -4.90 -16.14
CA ALA A 185 20.34 -5.99 -16.89
C ALA A 185 21.86 -5.75 -17.02
N SER A 186 22.67 -6.65 -16.49
CA SER A 186 24.11 -6.72 -16.71
C SER A 186 24.45 -8.01 -17.45
N ILE A 187 25.63 -8.07 -18.07
CA ILE A 187 26.11 -9.31 -18.71
C ILE A 187 26.18 -10.46 -17.71
N ASP A 188 26.45 -10.18 -16.44
CA ASP A 188 26.57 -11.21 -15.40
C ASP A 188 25.18 -11.77 -15.02
N THR A 189 24.15 -10.89 -14.92
CA THR A 189 22.77 -11.34 -14.74
C THR A 189 22.26 -12.13 -15.94
N ALA A 190 22.58 -11.70 -17.18
CA ALA A 190 22.22 -12.43 -18.37
C ALA A 190 22.89 -13.82 -18.44
N LYS A 191 24.18 -13.94 -18.08
CA LYS A 191 24.88 -15.23 -18.02
C LYS A 191 24.25 -16.18 -16.99
N SER A 192 23.93 -15.68 -15.79
CA SER A 192 23.31 -16.52 -14.75
C SER A 192 21.91 -16.99 -15.15
N GLU A 193 21.14 -16.16 -15.83
CA GLU A 193 19.82 -16.56 -16.36
C GLU A 193 19.94 -17.61 -17.48
N VAL A 194 20.88 -17.45 -18.42
CA VAL A 194 21.12 -18.47 -19.45
C VAL A 194 21.50 -19.79 -18.83
N GLN A 195 22.43 -19.81 -17.85
CA GLN A 195 22.83 -21.03 -17.15
C GLN A 195 21.70 -21.70 -16.36
N ARG A 196 20.73 -20.91 -15.88
CA ARG A 196 19.55 -21.43 -15.16
C ARG A 196 18.54 -22.07 -16.10
N LEU A 197 18.44 -21.62 -17.34
CA LEU A 197 17.40 -22.01 -18.30
C LEU A 197 17.82 -23.11 -19.27
N ILE A 198 19.12 -23.36 -19.40
CA ILE A 198 19.73 -24.38 -20.28
C ILE A 198 20.45 -25.42 -19.45
#